data_51f01b39335eb9347cb8fcb6b104cb81
#
_entry.id   51f01b39335eb9347cb8fcb6b104cb81
#
_cell.length_a   1.000
_cell.length_b   1.000
_cell.length_c   1.000
_cell.angle_alpha   90.00
_cell.angle_beta   90.00
_cell.angle_gamma   90.00
#
_symmetry.space_group_name_H-M   'P 1'
#
loop_
_entity.id
_entity.type
_entity.pdbx_description
1 polymer ?
#
loop_
_entity_poly.entity_id
_entity_poly.type
_entity_poly.pdbx_seq_one_letter_code
_entity_poly.pdbx_strand_id
1 'polypeptide(L)'
;IRGGYKVKQREKTDKIFQDRMAKKTDELRWLYMELYGNDSMFFELCDQLHRFYEERSSTLKALDQKREADPGWYKKNDMLGMMFYIDNFAGNMKGVESKLDYLEKNNVNYIHLMPFLDTPKGRSDGGYAVADFRKVQENLGTMDDLEALAGACHKKGISLCMDFVMNHTSEDHEWAKKARQGDGEYMSRYFFYDNSYIPSLYEKTVPQVFPTTAPGNFTWLPEIGHYVMTTFYPYQWDLNYGNPRVFNEMMYNFLFLANKGIDVIRIDAVP
;
A
#
# COMPACT_ATOMS: atom_id res chain seq x y z
N ILE A 1 -0.79 -5.36 38.49
CA ILE A 1 -1.13 -3.93 38.62
C ILE A 1 -1.98 -3.57 37.40
N ARG A 2 -3.31 -3.49 37.60
CA ARG A 2 -4.27 -3.11 36.55
C ARG A 2 -4.23 -1.58 36.41
N GLY A 3 -3.43 -1.07 35.47
CA GLY A 3 -3.49 0.32 35.05
C GLY A 3 -4.61 0.49 34.04
N GLY A 4 -5.81 0.88 34.50
CA GLY A 4 -6.92 1.23 33.64
C GLY A 4 -6.61 2.49 32.85
N TYR A 5 -6.29 2.36 31.56
CA TYR A 5 -6.35 3.45 30.61
C TYR A 5 -7.84 3.82 30.45
N LYS A 6 -8.25 4.94 31.07
CA LYS A 6 -9.53 5.56 30.77
C LYS A 6 -9.46 6.07 29.33
N VAL A 7 -9.92 5.23 28.38
CA VAL A 7 -10.34 5.69 27.07
C VAL A 7 -11.42 6.75 27.33
N LYS A 8 -11.15 8.00 26.98
CA LYS A 8 -12.19 9.04 26.92
C LYS A 8 -13.32 8.44 26.08
N GLN A 9 -14.52 8.34 26.64
CA GLN A 9 -15.72 7.90 25.94
C GLN A 9 -15.89 8.79 24.71
N ARG A 10 -15.40 8.32 23.56
CA ARG A 10 -15.83 8.78 22.27
C ARG A 10 -17.16 8.11 21.98
N GLU A 11 -18.13 8.92 21.58
CA GLU A 11 -19.49 8.57 21.25
C GLU A 11 -19.57 7.30 20.42
N LYS A 12 -20.52 6.41 20.80
CA LYS A 12 -20.98 5.17 20.13
C LYS A 12 -20.13 4.70 18.95
N THR A 13 -19.02 4.05 19.24
CA THR A 13 -18.31 3.25 18.25
C THR A 13 -19.28 2.26 17.62
N ASP A 14 -19.36 2.24 16.28
CA ASP A 14 -20.23 1.33 15.54
C ASP A 14 -20.03 -0.11 16.04
N LYS A 15 -21.12 -0.78 16.42
CA LYS A 15 -21.10 -2.14 16.95
C LYS A 15 -20.39 -3.12 15.99
N ILE A 16 -20.55 -2.92 14.68
CA ILE A 16 -19.90 -3.78 13.66
C ILE A 16 -18.39 -3.70 13.77
N PHE A 17 -17.82 -2.50 13.94
CA PHE A 17 -16.39 -2.34 14.14
C PHE A 17 -15.92 -2.99 15.45
N GLN A 18 -16.67 -2.81 16.54
CA GLN A 18 -16.37 -3.45 17.82
C GLN A 18 -16.36 -4.97 17.70
N ASP A 19 -17.35 -5.57 17.02
CA ASP A 19 -17.45 -7.00 16.81
C ASP A 19 -16.29 -7.53 15.94
N ARG A 20 -15.85 -6.77 14.92
CA ARG A 20 -14.67 -7.10 14.10
C ARG A 20 -13.39 -7.05 14.93
N MET A 21 -13.19 -5.99 15.69
CA MET A 21 -12.02 -5.83 16.56
C MET A 21 -11.99 -6.92 17.63
N ALA A 22 -13.11 -7.23 18.29
CA ALA A 22 -13.19 -8.30 19.28
C ALA A 22 -12.76 -9.67 18.76
N LYS A 23 -13.00 -9.94 17.46
CA LYS A 23 -12.58 -11.20 16.82
C LYS A 23 -11.10 -11.27 16.47
N LYS A 24 -10.44 -10.13 16.28
CA LYS A 24 -9.10 -10.07 15.66
C LYS A 24 -8.01 -9.38 16.48
N THR A 25 -8.38 -8.60 17.48
CA THR A 25 -7.41 -7.78 18.24
C THR A 25 -6.38 -8.64 18.97
N ASP A 26 -6.77 -9.77 19.55
CA ASP A 26 -5.84 -10.62 20.29
C ASP A 26 -4.78 -11.23 19.36
N GLU A 27 -5.20 -11.75 18.19
CA GLU A 27 -4.30 -12.27 17.17
C GLU A 27 -3.38 -11.17 16.61
N LEU A 28 -3.95 -10.00 16.26
CA LEU A 28 -3.20 -8.87 15.76
C LEU A 28 -2.18 -8.37 16.79
N ARG A 29 -2.59 -8.25 18.06
CA ARG A 29 -1.70 -7.83 19.14
C ARG A 29 -0.58 -8.80 19.36
N TRP A 30 -0.88 -10.10 19.38
CA TRP A 30 0.15 -11.14 19.55
C TRP A 30 1.19 -11.04 18.42
N LEU A 31 0.78 -11.02 17.16
CA LEU A 31 1.69 -10.90 16.02
C LEU A 31 2.52 -9.60 16.06
N TYR A 32 1.87 -8.49 16.38
CA TYR A 32 2.55 -7.19 16.46
C TYR A 32 3.58 -7.15 17.59
N MET A 33 3.25 -7.73 18.74
CA MET A 33 4.16 -7.78 19.88
C MET A 33 5.34 -8.74 19.67
N GLU A 34 5.13 -9.86 18.96
CA GLU A 34 6.22 -10.76 18.56
C GLU A 34 7.23 -10.05 17.64
N LEU A 35 6.77 -9.19 16.74
CA LEU A 35 7.64 -8.45 15.81
C LEU A 35 8.32 -7.24 16.46
N TYR A 36 7.58 -6.48 17.26
CA TYR A 36 8.01 -5.13 17.66
C TYR A 36 8.15 -4.93 19.17
N GLY A 37 7.46 -5.70 20.00
CA GLY A 37 7.48 -5.54 21.46
C GLY A 37 7.05 -4.13 21.92
N ASN A 38 6.20 -3.40 21.16
CA ASN A 38 5.91 -1.98 21.36
C ASN A 38 4.41 -1.70 21.45
N ASP A 39 3.91 -1.65 22.70
CA ASP A 39 2.50 -1.37 22.98
C ASP A 39 2.03 0.00 22.47
N SER A 40 2.87 1.04 22.55
CA SER A 40 2.48 2.39 22.11
C SER A 40 2.19 2.43 20.62
N MET A 41 3.06 1.82 19.80
CA MET A 41 2.88 1.74 18.37
C MET A 41 1.70 0.83 17.99
N PHE A 42 1.44 -0.21 18.78
CA PHE A 42 0.24 -1.04 18.60
C PHE A 42 -1.05 -0.24 18.84
N PHE A 43 -1.11 0.57 19.89
CA PHE A 43 -2.27 1.42 20.14
C PHE A 43 -2.45 2.49 19.07
N GLU A 44 -1.36 3.05 18.53
CA GLU A 44 -1.42 3.96 17.39
C GLU A 44 -2.03 3.28 16.15
N LEU A 45 -1.66 2.02 15.87
CA LEU A 45 -2.29 1.23 14.81
C LEU A 45 -3.80 1.02 15.06
N CYS A 46 -4.20 0.68 16.29
CA CYS A 46 -5.62 0.50 16.63
C CYS A 46 -6.43 1.80 16.46
N ASP A 47 -5.87 2.94 16.88
CA ASP A 47 -6.50 4.25 16.69
C ASP A 47 -6.64 4.60 15.21
N GLN A 48 -5.65 4.24 14.40
CA GLN A 48 -5.67 4.42 12.95
C GLN A 48 -6.77 3.56 12.30
N LEU A 49 -6.88 2.27 12.66
CA LEU A 49 -7.94 1.39 12.17
C LEU A 49 -9.34 1.94 12.50
N HIS A 50 -9.52 2.43 13.73
CA HIS A 50 -10.77 3.03 14.16
C HIS A 50 -11.13 4.29 13.35
N ARG A 51 -10.17 5.21 13.19
CA ARG A 51 -10.37 6.43 12.42
C ARG A 51 -10.75 6.13 10.96
N PHE A 52 -10.03 5.24 10.28
CA PHE A 52 -10.35 4.88 8.90
C PHE A 52 -11.70 4.19 8.76
N TYR A 53 -12.12 3.41 9.77
CA TYR A 53 -13.46 2.86 9.78
C TYR A 53 -14.54 3.95 9.96
N GLU A 54 -14.33 4.93 10.83
CA GLU A 54 -15.25 6.06 10.99
C GLU A 54 -15.40 6.86 9.69
N GLU A 55 -14.26 7.17 9.05
CA GLU A 55 -14.20 7.91 7.79
C GLU A 55 -14.74 7.13 6.57
N ARG A 56 -14.83 5.80 6.67
CA ARG A 56 -15.30 4.96 5.57
C ARG A 56 -16.76 5.26 5.24
N SER A 57 -17.05 5.53 3.94
CA SER A 57 -18.38 5.92 3.49
C SER A 57 -19.44 4.85 3.79
N SER A 58 -20.70 5.27 3.98
CA SER A 58 -21.82 4.34 4.23
C SER A 58 -22.01 3.33 3.09
N THR A 59 -21.76 3.73 1.85
CA THR A 59 -21.82 2.86 0.67
C THR A 59 -20.79 1.74 0.74
N LEU A 60 -19.54 2.09 1.09
CA LEU A 60 -18.46 1.12 1.24
C LEU A 60 -18.70 0.20 2.45
N LYS A 61 -19.19 0.73 3.57
CA LYS A 61 -19.58 -0.09 4.74
C LYS A 61 -20.67 -1.10 4.39
N ALA A 62 -21.66 -0.72 3.58
CA ALA A 62 -22.70 -1.64 3.11
C ALA A 62 -22.14 -2.73 2.17
N LEU A 63 -21.19 -2.35 1.29
CA LEU A 63 -20.49 -3.31 0.43
C LEU A 63 -19.65 -4.30 1.26
N ASP A 64 -18.95 -3.83 2.29
CA ASP A 64 -18.21 -4.69 3.21
C ASP A 64 -19.10 -5.74 3.87
N GLN A 65 -20.26 -5.33 4.40
CA GLN A 65 -21.22 -6.24 5.04
C GLN A 65 -21.74 -7.29 4.05
N LYS A 66 -22.04 -6.89 2.80
CA LYS A 66 -22.45 -7.82 1.74
C LYS A 66 -21.37 -8.87 1.47
N ARG A 67 -20.10 -8.47 1.43
CA ARG A 67 -18.97 -9.37 1.19
C ARG A 67 -18.65 -10.25 2.39
N GLU A 68 -18.79 -9.74 3.61
CA GLU A 68 -18.65 -10.57 4.82
C GLU A 68 -19.71 -11.67 4.90
N ALA A 69 -20.92 -11.41 4.41
CA ALA A 69 -21.99 -12.41 4.34
C ALA A 69 -21.74 -13.49 3.26
N ASP A 70 -20.86 -13.20 2.29
CA ASP A 70 -20.47 -14.12 1.21
C ASP A 70 -18.94 -14.12 1.06
N PRO A 71 -18.19 -14.74 1.98
CA PRO A 71 -16.73 -14.66 2.01
C PRO A 71 -16.06 -15.33 0.81
N GLY A 72 -16.80 -16.05 0.00
CA GLY A 72 -16.37 -16.64 -1.28
C GLY A 72 -16.63 -15.76 -2.51
N TRP A 73 -17.09 -14.52 -2.36
CA TRP A 73 -17.52 -13.65 -3.45
C TRP A 73 -16.49 -13.53 -4.59
N TYR A 74 -15.19 -13.52 -4.26
CA TYR A 74 -14.08 -13.40 -5.22
C TYR A 74 -13.65 -14.73 -5.86
N LYS A 75 -14.25 -15.85 -5.47
CA LYS A 75 -13.93 -17.22 -5.98
C LYS A 75 -15.01 -17.79 -6.90
N LYS A 76 -16.00 -17.00 -7.27
CA LYS A 76 -17.11 -17.45 -8.09
C LYS A 76 -16.70 -17.67 -9.53
N ASN A 77 -17.33 -18.65 -10.21
CA ASN A 77 -17.02 -18.96 -11.62
C ASN A 77 -17.54 -17.90 -12.61
N ASP A 78 -18.31 -16.93 -12.15
CA ASP A 78 -18.80 -15.80 -12.93
C ASP A 78 -17.86 -14.57 -12.89
N MET A 79 -16.72 -14.67 -12.19
CA MET A 79 -15.75 -13.60 -12.16
C MET A 79 -14.88 -13.62 -13.41
N LEU A 80 -15.03 -12.61 -14.27
CA LEU A 80 -14.18 -12.35 -15.42
C LEU A 80 -13.36 -11.08 -15.18
N GLY A 81 -12.03 -11.24 -15.13
CA GLY A 81 -11.09 -10.14 -14.90
C GLY A 81 -10.47 -9.58 -16.17
N MET A 82 -10.17 -8.28 -16.16
CA MET A 82 -9.34 -7.61 -17.14
C MET A 82 -8.28 -6.77 -16.43
N MET A 83 -7.03 -6.92 -16.87
CA MET A 83 -5.88 -6.17 -16.35
C MET A 83 -5.35 -5.23 -17.42
N PHE A 84 -5.07 -3.97 -17.06
CA PHE A 84 -4.53 -2.99 -18.02
C PHE A 84 -3.85 -1.80 -17.34
N TYR A 85 -2.95 -1.16 -18.05
CA TYR A 85 -2.51 0.20 -17.76
C TYR A 85 -3.57 1.20 -18.23
N ILE A 86 -3.88 2.18 -17.39
CA ILE A 86 -4.95 3.17 -17.59
C ILE A 86 -4.72 3.97 -18.88
N ASP A 87 -3.50 4.44 -19.09
CA ASP A 87 -3.11 5.21 -20.28
C ASP A 87 -3.26 4.42 -21.57
N ASN A 88 -2.79 3.17 -21.58
CA ASN A 88 -2.88 2.29 -22.74
C ASN A 88 -4.32 1.92 -23.10
N PHE A 89 -5.18 1.72 -22.10
CA PHE A 89 -6.56 1.32 -22.33
C PHE A 89 -7.48 2.48 -22.69
N ALA A 90 -7.33 3.63 -21.99
CA ALA A 90 -8.30 4.71 -22.06
C ALA A 90 -7.72 6.12 -21.89
N GLY A 91 -6.40 6.27 -21.84
CA GLY A 91 -5.70 7.53 -21.66
C GLY A 91 -5.63 8.02 -20.21
N ASN A 92 -6.74 7.99 -19.47
CA ASN A 92 -6.83 8.41 -18.06
C ASN A 92 -8.02 7.76 -17.36
N MET A 93 -8.21 8.04 -16.05
CA MET A 93 -9.30 7.46 -15.25
C MET A 93 -10.69 7.80 -15.78
N LYS A 94 -10.93 9.02 -16.25
CA LYS A 94 -12.20 9.41 -16.87
C LYS A 94 -12.46 8.65 -18.18
N GLY A 95 -11.40 8.37 -18.93
CA GLY A 95 -11.47 7.51 -20.11
C GLY A 95 -11.87 6.08 -19.74
N VAL A 96 -11.33 5.52 -18.65
CA VAL A 96 -11.76 4.19 -18.15
C VAL A 96 -13.24 4.22 -17.76
N GLU A 97 -13.67 5.24 -17.02
CA GLU A 97 -15.08 5.42 -16.63
C GLU A 97 -16.01 5.44 -17.87
N SER A 98 -15.62 6.14 -18.94
CA SER A 98 -16.39 6.18 -20.18
C SER A 98 -16.49 4.83 -20.91
N LYS A 99 -15.62 3.87 -20.61
CA LYS A 99 -15.61 2.52 -21.18
C LYS A 99 -16.27 1.45 -20.30
N LEU A 100 -16.87 1.82 -19.16
CA LEU A 100 -17.49 0.84 -18.26
C LEU A 100 -18.65 0.09 -18.92
N ASP A 101 -19.44 0.73 -19.80
CA ASP A 101 -20.50 0.05 -20.55
C ASP A 101 -19.93 -1.00 -21.52
N TYR A 102 -18.78 -0.74 -22.12
CA TYR A 102 -18.07 -1.73 -22.95
C TYR A 102 -17.61 -2.92 -22.12
N LEU A 103 -17.04 -2.68 -20.94
CA LEU A 103 -16.59 -3.74 -20.03
C LEU A 103 -17.77 -4.60 -19.54
N GLU A 104 -18.87 -3.97 -19.12
CA GLU A 104 -20.09 -4.62 -18.67
C GLU A 104 -20.70 -5.51 -19.79
N LYS A 105 -20.78 -5.01 -21.02
CA LYS A 105 -21.27 -5.78 -22.19
C LYS A 105 -20.40 -7.01 -22.49
N ASN A 106 -19.14 -7.01 -22.11
CA ASN A 106 -18.23 -8.14 -22.24
C ASN A 106 -18.16 -8.99 -20.96
N ASN A 107 -19.09 -8.80 -20.02
CA ASN A 107 -19.18 -9.50 -18.73
C ASN A 107 -17.93 -9.35 -17.85
N VAL A 108 -17.12 -8.29 -18.04
CA VAL A 108 -16.01 -7.98 -17.15
C VAL A 108 -16.56 -7.39 -15.86
N ASN A 109 -16.32 -8.07 -14.74
CA ASN A 109 -16.78 -7.68 -13.41
C ASN A 109 -15.64 -7.54 -12.39
N TYR A 110 -14.40 -7.66 -12.85
CA TYR A 110 -13.17 -7.43 -12.09
C TYR A 110 -12.14 -6.69 -12.95
N ILE A 111 -11.65 -5.56 -12.48
CA ILE A 111 -10.63 -4.76 -13.16
C ILE A 111 -9.39 -4.70 -12.27
N HIS A 112 -8.26 -5.11 -12.80
CA HIS A 112 -6.96 -4.86 -12.18
C HIS A 112 -6.29 -3.68 -12.88
N LEU A 113 -6.24 -2.54 -12.21
CA LEU A 113 -5.50 -1.37 -12.66
C LEU A 113 -4.01 -1.58 -12.34
N MET A 114 -3.18 -1.63 -13.40
CA MET A 114 -1.72 -1.63 -13.24
C MET A 114 -1.26 -0.34 -12.53
N PRO A 115 -0.05 -0.28 -11.98
CA PRO A 115 0.37 0.81 -11.09
C PRO A 115 0.10 2.20 -11.67
N PHE A 116 -0.58 3.03 -10.88
CA PHE A 116 -1.04 4.37 -11.28
C PHE A 116 -0.70 5.46 -10.25
N LEU A 117 -0.09 5.07 -9.12
CA LEU A 117 0.34 6.04 -8.09
C LEU A 117 1.52 6.87 -8.59
N ASP A 118 1.77 8.01 -7.96
CA ASP A 118 2.78 8.97 -8.36
C ASP A 118 4.18 8.36 -8.39
N THR A 119 4.87 8.54 -9.52
CA THR A 119 6.22 8.03 -9.77
C THR A 119 7.03 9.05 -10.57
N PRO A 120 8.36 9.10 -10.41
CA PRO A 120 9.20 10.01 -11.20
C PRO A 120 9.28 9.54 -12.67
N LYS A 121 9.26 10.50 -13.59
CA LYS A 121 9.42 10.24 -15.03
C LYS A 121 10.78 9.58 -15.32
N GLY A 122 10.77 8.53 -16.12
CA GLY A 122 11.96 7.81 -16.58
C GLY A 122 12.61 6.90 -15.54
N ARG A 123 12.12 6.90 -14.28
CA ARG A 123 12.59 6.07 -13.18
C ARG A 123 11.39 5.48 -12.42
N SER A 124 10.41 5.00 -13.17
CA SER A 124 9.14 4.54 -12.59
C SER A 124 9.06 3.03 -12.43
N ASP A 125 9.88 2.25 -13.14
CA ASP A 125 9.78 0.78 -13.19
C ASP A 125 8.34 0.32 -13.46
N GLY A 126 7.73 0.80 -14.54
CA GLY A 126 6.34 0.47 -14.87
C GLY A 126 5.30 0.99 -13.85
N GLY A 127 5.67 1.94 -13.00
CA GLY A 127 4.82 2.50 -11.94
C GLY A 127 5.08 1.92 -10.55
N TYR A 128 6.02 0.97 -10.41
CA TYR A 128 6.33 0.34 -9.12
C TYR A 128 7.28 1.17 -8.23
N ALA A 129 7.99 2.18 -8.77
CA ALA A 129 8.81 3.09 -7.98
C ALA A 129 7.97 4.25 -7.41
N VAL A 130 7.14 3.97 -6.40
CA VAL A 130 6.16 4.91 -5.86
C VAL A 130 6.84 6.05 -5.08
N ALA A 131 6.58 7.29 -5.49
CA ALA A 131 7.04 8.50 -4.83
C ALA A 131 6.01 9.09 -3.84
N ASP A 132 4.72 8.87 -4.08
CA ASP A 132 3.64 9.25 -3.17
C ASP A 132 2.47 8.26 -3.28
N PHE A 133 2.17 7.54 -2.19
CA PHE A 133 1.08 6.56 -2.12
C PHE A 133 -0.32 7.20 -2.09
N ARG A 134 -0.42 8.50 -1.90
CA ARG A 134 -1.70 9.24 -1.81
C ARG A 134 -1.93 10.17 -2.98
N LYS A 135 -1.14 10.00 -4.04
CA LYS A 135 -1.24 10.79 -5.27
C LYS A 135 -1.28 9.88 -6.49
N VAL A 136 -2.14 10.20 -7.44
CA VAL A 136 -2.18 9.57 -8.77
C VAL A 136 -1.17 10.26 -9.68
N GLN A 137 -0.57 9.55 -10.64
CA GLN A 137 0.22 10.16 -11.71
C GLN A 137 -0.62 11.24 -12.41
N GLU A 138 -0.04 12.43 -12.57
CA GLU A 138 -0.74 13.62 -13.05
C GLU A 138 -1.45 13.42 -14.40
N ASN A 139 -0.85 12.66 -15.30
CA ASN A 139 -1.43 12.35 -16.61
C ASN A 139 -2.62 11.37 -16.54
N LEU A 140 -2.77 10.61 -15.45
CA LEU A 140 -3.84 9.61 -15.28
C LEU A 140 -5.06 10.16 -14.56
N GLY A 141 -4.91 11.24 -13.78
CA GLY A 141 -6.00 11.87 -13.04
C GLY A 141 -5.64 12.23 -11.60
N THR A 142 -6.65 12.25 -10.74
CA THR A 142 -6.54 12.63 -9.32
C THR A 142 -7.08 11.51 -8.41
N MET A 143 -6.89 11.63 -7.09
CA MET A 143 -7.52 10.73 -6.12
C MET A 143 -9.05 10.84 -6.13
N ASP A 144 -9.60 12.00 -6.48
CA ASP A 144 -11.05 12.17 -6.62
C ASP A 144 -11.57 11.47 -7.89
N ASP A 145 -10.80 11.48 -8.99
CA ASP A 145 -11.11 10.69 -10.19
C ASP A 145 -11.07 9.18 -9.91
N LEU A 146 -10.14 8.70 -9.06
CA LEU A 146 -10.09 7.31 -8.62
C LEU A 146 -11.34 6.94 -7.82
N GLU A 147 -11.74 7.78 -6.87
CA GLU A 147 -12.93 7.56 -6.04
C GLU A 147 -14.22 7.57 -6.89
N ALA A 148 -14.31 8.48 -7.87
CA ALA A 148 -15.41 8.54 -8.83
C ALA A 148 -15.47 7.26 -9.68
N LEU A 149 -14.33 6.82 -10.23
CA LEU A 149 -14.22 5.58 -11.01
C LEU A 149 -14.64 4.36 -10.18
N ALA A 150 -14.17 4.25 -8.92
CA ALA A 150 -14.56 3.17 -8.02
C ALA A 150 -16.07 3.15 -7.78
N GLY A 151 -16.67 4.32 -7.52
CA GLY A 151 -18.13 4.45 -7.36
C GLY A 151 -18.91 4.07 -8.62
N ALA A 152 -18.41 4.42 -9.80
CA ALA A 152 -19.02 4.04 -11.07
C ALA A 152 -18.92 2.52 -11.32
N CYS A 153 -17.76 1.91 -11.03
CA CYS A 153 -17.56 0.45 -11.10
C CYS A 153 -18.53 -0.29 -10.17
N HIS A 154 -18.65 0.13 -8.91
CA HIS A 154 -19.54 -0.49 -7.93
C HIS A 154 -21.02 -0.47 -8.37
N LYS A 155 -21.49 0.61 -8.99
CA LYS A 155 -22.85 0.69 -9.56
C LYS A 155 -23.12 -0.35 -10.63
N LYS A 156 -22.07 -0.81 -11.33
CA LYS A 156 -22.14 -1.84 -12.37
C LYS A 156 -21.75 -3.25 -11.87
N GLY A 157 -21.48 -3.39 -10.56
CA GLY A 157 -21.04 -4.67 -10.00
C GLY A 157 -19.61 -5.06 -10.37
N ILE A 158 -18.79 -4.09 -10.80
CA ILE A 158 -17.39 -4.29 -11.15
C ILE A 158 -16.53 -4.00 -9.91
N SER A 159 -15.66 -4.95 -9.56
CA SER A 159 -14.68 -4.79 -8.48
C SER A 159 -13.36 -4.25 -9.02
N LEU A 160 -12.74 -3.31 -8.26
CA LEU A 160 -11.43 -2.73 -8.59
C LEU A 160 -10.32 -3.37 -7.78
N CYS A 161 -9.27 -3.79 -8.48
CA CYS A 161 -8.00 -4.19 -7.92
C CYS A 161 -6.90 -3.18 -8.28
N MET A 162 -5.94 -2.99 -7.38
CA MET A 162 -4.71 -2.23 -7.64
C MET A 162 -3.50 -2.92 -7.06
N ASP A 163 -2.32 -2.62 -7.60
CA ASP A 163 -1.04 -2.97 -7.00
C ASP A 163 -0.69 -2.02 -5.86
N PHE A 164 -0.20 -2.58 -4.76
CA PHE A 164 0.33 -1.83 -3.63
C PHE A 164 1.75 -2.30 -3.31
N VAL A 165 2.72 -1.44 -3.56
CA VAL A 165 4.14 -1.75 -3.36
C VAL A 165 4.48 -1.58 -1.89
N MET A 166 4.73 -2.69 -1.18
CA MET A 166 5.12 -2.65 0.23
C MET A 166 6.63 -2.75 0.46
N ASN A 167 7.37 -3.38 -0.46
CA ASN A 167 8.80 -3.64 -0.24
C ASN A 167 9.66 -2.38 -0.22
N HIS A 168 9.36 -1.38 -1.04
CA HIS A 168 10.23 -0.23 -1.27
C HIS A 168 9.46 1.04 -1.59
N THR A 169 10.16 2.16 -1.57
CA THR A 169 9.70 3.43 -2.15
C THR A 169 10.66 3.90 -3.24
N SER A 170 10.21 4.83 -4.08
CA SER A 170 11.13 5.61 -4.92
C SER A 170 12.11 6.44 -4.05
N GLU A 171 13.31 6.69 -4.55
CA GLU A 171 14.24 7.67 -3.96
C GLU A 171 13.69 9.10 -3.95
N ASP A 172 12.62 9.36 -4.74
CA ASP A 172 11.87 10.62 -4.75
C ASP A 172 10.74 10.69 -3.72
N HIS A 173 10.50 9.61 -2.96
CA HIS A 173 9.57 9.63 -1.83
C HIS A 173 10.06 10.60 -0.74
N GLU A 174 9.14 11.25 -0.03
CA GLU A 174 9.47 12.23 1.02
C GLU A 174 10.42 11.63 2.07
N TRP A 175 10.21 10.38 2.47
CA TRP A 175 11.09 9.72 3.45
C TRP A 175 12.52 9.54 2.91
N ALA A 176 12.66 9.13 1.66
CA ALA A 176 13.96 8.94 1.04
C ALA A 176 14.69 10.27 0.88
N LYS A 177 13.99 11.34 0.52
CA LYS A 177 14.56 12.71 0.45
C LYS A 177 15.09 13.19 1.80
N LYS A 178 14.33 12.96 2.89
CA LYS A 178 14.77 13.32 4.24
C LYS A 178 15.92 12.44 4.73
N ALA A 179 15.86 11.13 4.47
CA ALA A 179 16.96 10.21 4.77
C ALA A 179 18.25 10.63 4.07
N ARG A 180 18.18 11.05 2.80
CA ARG A 180 19.32 11.57 2.01
C ARG A 180 19.90 12.88 2.56
N GLN A 181 19.15 13.61 3.38
CA GLN A 181 19.62 14.79 4.11
C GLN A 181 20.29 14.44 5.45
N GLY A 182 20.41 13.14 5.78
CA GLY A 182 21.00 12.67 7.03
C GLY A 182 20.04 12.67 8.22
N ASP A 183 18.72 12.79 7.99
CA ASP A 183 17.74 12.70 9.07
C ASP A 183 17.66 11.24 9.57
N GLY A 184 18.15 11.02 10.80
CA GLY A 184 18.27 9.69 11.39
C GLY A 184 16.92 8.96 11.59
N GLU A 185 15.82 9.70 11.82
CA GLU A 185 14.49 9.10 11.90
C GLU A 185 14.10 8.50 10.54
N TYR A 186 14.29 9.24 9.45
CA TYR A 186 13.96 8.77 8.11
C TYR A 186 14.97 7.75 7.57
N MET A 187 16.24 7.84 7.95
CA MET A 187 17.22 6.80 7.64
C MET A 187 16.83 5.46 8.27
N SER A 188 16.28 5.44 9.50
CA SER A 188 15.84 4.22 10.17
C SER A 188 14.69 3.48 9.46
N ARG A 189 14.02 4.12 8.50
CA ARG A 189 12.93 3.55 7.69
C ARG A 189 13.43 2.69 6.53
N TYR A 190 14.73 2.73 6.24
CA TYR A 190 15.41 1.98 5.19
C TYR A 190 16.59 1.19 5.77
N PHE A 191 17.19 0.32 4.99
CA PHE A 191 18.41 -0.39 5.39
C PHE A 191 19.63 0.40 4.91
N PHE A 192 20.26 1.15 5.81
CA PHE A 192 21.49 1.89 5.57
C PHE A 192 22.70 1.25 6.23
N TYR A 193 23.85 1.30 5.54
CA TYR A 193 25.14 0.78 6.02
C TYR A 193 26.24 1.78 5.72
N ASP A 194 27.08 2.08 6.71
CA ASP A 194 28.19 3.06 6.64
C ASP A 194 29.41 2.54 5.86
N ASN A 195 29.46 1.25 5.57
CA ASN A 195 30.54 0.63 4.81
C ASN A 195 30.04 -0.59 4.01
N SER A 196 30.93 -1.15 3.18
CA SER A 196 30.61 -2.26 2.28
C SER A 196 30.63 -3.64 2.93
N TYR A 197 30.94 -3.78 4.22
CA TYR A 197 31.11 -5.11 4.83
C TYR A 197 29.83 -5.94 4.79
N ILE A 198 28.75 -5.44 5.36
CA ILE A 198 27.43 -6.11 5.33
C ILE A 198 26.89 -6.25 3.91
N PRO A 199 26.86 -5.18 3.09
CA PRO A 199 26.50 -5.30 1.67
C PRO A 199 27.24 -6.42 0.94
N SER A 200 28.58 -6.54 1.13
CA SER A 200 29.38 -7.57 0.48
C SER A 200 29.06 -9.00 0.96
N LEU A 201 28.55 -9.17 2.18
CA LEU A 201 28.07 -10.48 2.65
C LEU A 201 26.75 -10.86 1.99
N TYR A 202 25.80 -9.93 1.89
CA TYR A 202 24.52 -10.14 1.23
C TYR A 202 24.71 -10.48 -0.27
N GLU A 203 25.56 -9.75 -0.98
CA GLU A 203 25.83 -10.02 -2.41
C GLU A 203 26.34 -11.44 -2.72
N LYS A 204 26.86 -12.15 -1.73
CA LYS A 204 27.28 -13.56 -1.89
C LYS A 204 26.14 -14.57 -1.85
N THR A 205 25.01 -14.20 -1.24
CA THR A 205 23.95 -15.16 -0.89
C THR A 205 22.56 -14.72 -1.34
N VAL A 206 22.31 -13.43 -1.49
CA VAL A 206 21.03 -12.89 -1.90
C VAL A 206 20.98 -12.80 -3.44
N PRO A 207 20.00 -13.42 -4.10
CA PRO A 207 19.85 -13.33 -5.54
C PRO A 207 19.58 -11.88 -5.99
N GLN A 208 20.09 -11.53 -7.17
CA GLN A 208 19.79 -10.24 -7.81
C GLN A 208 18.54 -10.39 -8.67
N VAL A 209 17.60 -9.46 -8.55
CA VAL A 209 16.36 -9.46 -9.33
C VAL A 209 16.66 -9.09 -10.79
N PHE A 210 17.48 -8.08 -11.00
CA PHE A 210 17.85 -7.59 -12.33
C PHE A 210 19.36 -7.65 -12.60
N PRO A 211 19.97 -8.85 -12.70
CA PRO A 211 21.42 -9.00 -12.74
C PRO A 211 22.10 -8.35 -13.96
N THR A 212 21.35 -8.04 -15.02
CA THR A 212 21.87 -7.43 -16.24
C THR A 212 21.58 -5.94 -16.37
N THR A 213 20.44 -5.47 -15.87
CA THR A 213 19.96 -4.08 -16.04
C THR A 213 20.17 -3.22 -14.79
N ALA A 214 20.18 -3.85 -13.61
CA ALA A 214 20.42 -3.18 -12.33
C ALA A 214 21.17 -4.15 -11.39
N PRO A 215 22.45 -4.45 -11.66
CA PRO A 215 23.21 -5.42 -10.85
C PRO A 215 23.49 -4.88 -9.44
N GLY A 216 23.48 -5.81 -8.48
CA GLY A 216 23.67 -5.53 -7.05
C GLY A 216 22.36 -5.30 -6.31
N ASN A 217 22.46 -5.38 -4.96
CA ASN A 217 21.33 -5.17 -4.05
C ASN A 217 21.54 -3.93 -3.17
N PHE A 218 22.59 -3.14 -3.42
CA PHE A 218 22.92 -1.96 -2.62
C PHE A 218 23.43 -0.83 -3.51
N THR A 219 23.02 0.39 -3.19
CA THR A 219 23.43 1.61 -3.89
C THR A 219 24.23 2.51 -2.93
N TRP A 220 25.41 2.95 -3.37
CA TRP A 220 26.21 3.92 -2.64
C TRP A 220 25.69 5.33 -2.83
N LEU A 221 25.48 6.05 -1.74
CA LEU A 221 25.03 7.45 -1.71
C LEU A 221 26.20 8.34 -1.24
N PRO A 222 26.96 8.93 -2.16
CA PRO A 222 28.17 9.68 -1.81
C PRO A 222 27.88 10.92 -0.96
N GLU A 223 26.69 11.50 -1.10
CA GLU A 223 26.26 12.70 -0.39
C GLU A 223 26.13 12.50 1.12
N ILE A 224 25.86 11.29 1.58
CA ILE A 224 25.76 10.94 3.01
C ILE A 224 26.76 9.85 3.43
N GLY A 225 27.55 9.32 2.50
CA GLY A 225 28.58 8.33 2.79
C GLY A 225 28.02 6.98 3.27
N HIS A 226 26.88 6.54 2.74
CA HIS A 226 26.22 5.29 3.13
C HIS A 226 25.79 4.47 1.92
N TYR A 227 25.72 3.14 2.10
CA TYR A 227 24.97 2.26 1.21
C TYR A 227 23.54 2.20 1.66
N VAL A 228 22.60 2.18 0.73
CA VAL A 228 21.19 1.85 0.95
C VAL A 228 20.84 0.58 0.22
N MET A 229 19.98 -0.28 0.81
CA MET A 229 19.50 -1.50 0.16
C MET A 229 18.53 -1.15 -0.97
N THR A 230 18.77 -1.76 -2.15
CA THR A 230 18.02 -1.51 -3.38
C THR A 230 17.87 -2.83 -4.14
N THR A 231 16.96 -3.69 -3.69
CA THR A 231 16.75 -5.03 -4.25
C THR A 231 16.37 -5.02 -5.74
N PHE A 232 15.68 -3.97 -6.19
CA PHE A 232 15.23 -3.81 -7.58
C PHE A 232 16.14 -2.83 -8.34
N TYR A 233 15.69 -1.61 -8.59
CA TYR A 233 16.51 -0.58 -9.23
C TYR A 233 17.18 0.31 -8.19
N PRO A 234 18.31 0.96 -8.50
CA PRO A 234 19.02 1.86 -7.60
C PRO A 234 18.19 3.01 -7.02
N TYR A 235 17.10 3.37 -7.68
CA TYR A 235 16.15 4.39 -7.27
C TYR A 235 14.94 3.84 -6.47
N GLN A 236 14.94 2.53 -6.11
CA GLN A 236 13.91 1.87 -5.30
C GLN A 236 14.55 1.39 -4.01
N TRP A 237 14.27 2.09 -2.90
CA TRP A 237 14.91 1.86 -1.61
C TRP A 237 14.08 0.95 -0.74
N ASP A 238 14.65 -0.15 -0.29
CA ASP A 238 13.97 -1.17 0.52
C ASP A 238 13.60 -0.66 1.90
N LEU A 239 12.34 -0.86 2.28
CA LEU A 239 11.78 -0.43 3.55
C LEU A 239 12.16 -1.37 4.68
N ASN A 240 12.58 -0.80 5.81
CA ASN A 240 12.92 -1.54 7.01
C ASN A 240 11.68 -1.79 7.88
N TYR A 241 11.01 -2.92 7.65
CA TYR A 241 9.89 -3.35 8.49
C TYR A 241 10.28 -3.85 9.89
N GLY A 242 11.55 -3.86 10.26
CA GLY A 242 11.97 -3.94 11.66
C GLY A 242 11.59 -2.68 12.46
N ASN A 243 11.27 -1.59 11.77
CA ASN A 243 10.77 -0.35 12.36
C ASN A 243 9.24 -0.33 12.35
N PRO A 244 8.55 -0.39 13.53
CA PRO A 244 7.09 -0.42 13.60
C PRO A 244 6.42 0.83 13.00
N ARG A 245 7.12 1.96 12.94
CA ARG A 245 6.62 3.18 12.29
C ARG A 245 6.43 2.99 10.79
N VAL A 246 7.34 2.27 10.13
CA VAL A 246 7.21 1.93 8.69
C VAL A 246 5.94 1.11 8.48
N PHE A 247 5.71 0.08 9.29
CA PHE A 247 4.51 -0.73 9.20
C PHE A 247 3.24 0.11 9.37
N ASN A 248 3.16 0.89 10.45
CA ASN A 248 1.97 1.70 10.74
C ASN A 248 1.68 2.73 9.62
N GLU A 249 2.70 3.40 9.08
CA GLU A 249 2.50 4.38 8.02
C GLU A 249 2.18 3.72 6.67
N MET A 250 2.73 2.55 6.36
CA MET A 250 2.32 1.79 5.18
C MET A 250 0.89 1.26 5.32
N MET A 251 0.47 0.82 6.51
CA MET A 251 -0.93 0.48 6.79
C MET A 251 -1.87 1.69 6.67
N TYR A 252 -1.41 2.89 7.03
CA TYR A 252 -2.15 4.12 6.76
C TYR A 252 -2.44 4.28 5.27
N ASN A 253 -1.42 4.15 4.42
CA ASN A 253 -1.58 4.28 2.97
C ASN A 253 -2.51 3.19 2.40
N PHE A 254 -2.39 1.97 2.90
CA PHE A 254 -3.27 0.85 2.53
C PHE A 254 -4.74 1.15 2.85
N LEU A 255 -5.03 1.60 4.07
CA LEU A 255 -6.39 1.92 4.51
C LEU A 255 -6.95 3.16 3.79
N PHE A 256 -6.10 4.15 3.50
CA PHE A 256 -6.46 5.31 2.70
C PHE A 256 -6.97 4.90 1.31
N LEU A 257 -6.23 4.03 0.61
CA LEU A 257 -6.61 3.53 -0.71
C LEU A 257 -7.87 2.65 -0.65
N ALA A 258 -8.01 1.80 0.37
CA ALA A 258 -9.24 1.05 0.60
C ALA A 258 -10.46 1.96 0.78
N ASN A 259 -10.30 3.11 1.46
CA ASN A 259 -11.36 4.11 1.63
C ASN A 259 -11.66 4.91 0.35
N LYS A 260 -10.76 4.92 -0.63
CA LYS A 260 -11.04 5.42 -1.99
C LYS A 260 -11.87 4.47 -2.85
N GLY A 261 -12.25 3.31 -2.31
CA GLY A 261 -13.13 2.35 -2.97
C GLY A 261 -12.41 1.23 -3.69
N ILE A 262 -11.12 1.04 -3.43
CA ILE A 262 -10.39 -0.15 -3.92
C ILE A 262 -10.91 -1.39 -3.18
N ASP A 263 -11.29 -2.40 -3.94
CA ASP A 263 -11.92 -3.63 -3.44
C ASP A 263 -10.91 -4.73 -3.12
N VAL A 264 -9.88 -4.82 -3.95
CA VAL A 264 -8.80 -5.80 -3.83
C VAL A 264 -7.47 -5.06 -3.94
N ILE A 265 -6.61 -5.28 -2.99
CA ILE A 265 -5.25 -4.76 -3.02
C ILE A 265 -4.29 -5.93 -3.21
N ARG A 266 -3.63 -5.96 -4.38
CA ARG A 266 -2.55 -6.91 -4.65
C ARG A 266 -1.27 -6.34 -4.06
N ILE A 267 -0.75 -7.00 -3.05
CA ILE A 267 0.51 -6.59 -2.43
C ILE A 267 1.65 -7.10 -3.30
N ASP A 268 2.42 -6.18 -3.87
CA ASP A 268 3.57 -6.48 -4.70
C ASP A 268 4.83 -6.65 -3.86
N ALA A 269 5.73 -7.55 -4.31
CA ALA A 269 7.05 -7.76 -3.72
C ALA A 269 7.01 -7.92 -2.18
N VAL A 270 6.18 -8.84 -1.68
CA VAL A 270 6.20 -9.24 -0.28
C VAL A 270 7.27 -10.32 -0.13
N PRO A 271 8.31 -10.11 0.70
CA PRO A 271 9.33 -11.12 0.96
C PRO A 271 8.80 -12.31 1.77
#